data_1dfdeeb41c01738134f06b9d786f521b
#
_entry.id   1dfdeeb41c01738134f06b9d786f521b
#
_cell.length_a   1.000
_cell.length_b   1.000
_cell.length_c   1.000
_cell.angle_alpha   90.00
_cell.angle_beta   90.00
_cell.angle_gamma   90.00
#
_symmetry.space_group_name_H-M   'P 1'
#
loop_
_entity.id
_entity.type
_entity.pdbx_description
1 polymer ?
#
loop_
_entity_poly.entity_id
_entity_poly.type
_entity_poly.pdbx_seq_one_letter_code
_entity_poly.pdbx_strand_id
1 'polypeptide(L)'
;MRDARTVGIYGSCVSRDATDYLGSDWTLAAYHARQSAAVLALPYQRPDLDLSALSSRFQQRVVMGDHLRSAVWELPRLAVDVVLWDLVDERLGVVRLAGGELVTRSVELVGLDLPELTSAEVIEFGTDEHFDLFRVGASRFVTALRQSGRVKRLVLLDCPFTARVGRADRRRLRREDEADGTASPTRMAWLADYAQTTNTAYRRYVRFVRDALGVSTIHVPSRKVALDPQHRWGLAPYHYAPGTYRAIVRGLTRAIADPES
;
A
#
# COMPACT_ATOMS: atom_id res chain seq x y z
N MET A 1 25.02 11.56 -20.64
CA MET A 1 24.03 11.69 -19.54
C MET A 1 23.42 10.33 -19.33
N ARG A 2 23.37 9.80 -18.11
CA ARG A 2 22.57 8.59 -17.85
C ARG A 2 21.11 9.01 -17.89
N ASP A 3 20.27 8.27 -18.61
CA ASP A 3 18.82 8.50 -18.60
C ASP A 3 18.29 8.41 -17.17
N ALA A 4 17.32 9.30 -16.84
CA ALA A 4 16.67 9.27 -15.52
C ALA A 4 15.98 7.91 -15.33
N ARG A 5 16.17 7.31 -14.15
CA ARG A 5 15.49 6.08 -13.78
C ARG A 5 14.01 6.34 -13.53
N THR A 6 13.18 5.39 -13.88
CA THR A 6 11.73 5.52 -13.75
C THR A 6 11.15 4.50 -12.79
N VAL A 7 10.28 4.97 -11.88
CA VAL A 7 9.56 4.11 -10.94
C VAL A 7 8.06 4.24 -11.14
N GLY A 8 7.37 3.10 -11.28
CA GLY A 8 5.93 2.99 -11.11
C GLY A 8 5.60 2.46 -9.72
N ILE A 9 4.52 2.90 -9.13
CA ILE A 9 4.07 2.44 -7.81
C ILE A 9 2.71 1.77 -7.93
N TYR A 10 2.62 0.55 -7.38
CA TYR A 10 1.37 -0.10 -7.01
C TYR A 10 1.37 -0.27 -5.49
N GLY A 11 0.61 0.56 -4.78
CA GLY A 11 0.59 0.54 -3.32
C GLY A 11 0.24 1.87 -2.68
N SER A 12 0.57 2.01 -1.43
CA SER A 12 0.12 3.04 -0.52
C SER A 12 0.99 4.32 -0.52
N CYS A 13 0.67 5.20 0.43
CA CYS A 13 1.51 6.35 0.78
C CYS A 13 2.93 5.93 1.18
N VAL A 14 3.15 4.71 1.68
CA VAL A 14 4.48 4.23 2.08
C VAL A 14 5.46 4.27 0.91
N SER A 15 5.11 3.64 -0.20
CA SER A 15 5.94 3.69 -1.42
C SER A 15 6.01 5.09 -2.00
N ARG A 16 4.89 5.84 -1.99
CA ARG A 16 4.84 7.22 -2.51
C ARG A 16 5.75 8.17 -1.72
N ASP A 17 5.69 8.13 -0.40
CA ASP A 17 6.51 8.99 0.45
C ASP A 17 8.00 8.60 0.40
N ALA A 18 8.31 7.32 0.15
CA ALA A 18 9.68 6.89 -0.10
C ALA A 18 10.29 7.58 -1.34
N THR A 19 9.48 7.91 -2.36
CA THR A 19 10.01 8.59 -3.55
C THR A 19 10.48 10.00 -3.28
N ASP A 20 10.04 10.66 -2.22
CA ASP A 20 10.53 11.98 -1.80
C ASP A 20 12.02 11.94 -1.33
N TYR A 21 12.56 10.73 -1.11
CA TYR A 21 13.95 10.47 -0.72
C TYR A 21 14.81 9.88 -1.85
N LEU A 22 14.26 9.76 -3.06
CA LEU A 22 15.01 9.39 -4.25
C LEU A 22 15.87 10.57 -4.73
N GLY A 23 16.97 10.29 -5.41
CA GLY A 23 17.79 11.30 -6.04
C GLY A 23 17.12 11.94 -7.26
N SER A 24 17.69 13.04 -7.73
CA SER A 24 17.21 13.77 -8.92
C SER A 24 17.33 12.98 -10.24
N ASP A 25 18.02 11.85 -10.21
CA ASP A 25 18.13 10.88 -11.30
C ASP A 25 16.94 9.91 -11.38
N TRP A 26 15.87 10.16 -10.60
CA TRP A 26 14.66 9.36 -10.59
C TRP A 26 13.42 10.16 -10.99
N THR A 27 12.49 9.50 -11.68
CA THR A 27 11.18 10.05 -12.03
C THR A 27 10.07 9.07 -11.65
N LEU A 28 9.04 9.58 -10.95
CA LEU A 28 7.83 8.83 -10.69
C LEU A 28 6.95 8.84 -11.95
N ALA A 29 6.82 7.69 -12.60
CA ALA A 29 6.07 7.54 -13.85
C ALA A 29 4.56 7.32 -13.61
N ALA A 30 4.20 6.57 -12.54
CA ALA A 30 2.82 6.29 -12.19
C ALA A 30 2.67 5.99 -10.70
N TYR A 31 1.49 6.29 -10.15
CA TYR A 31 1.13 5.97 -8.77
C TYR A 31 -0.31 5.49 -8.68
N HIS A 32 -0.46 4.22 -8.36
CA HIS A 32 -1.74 3.54 -8.17
C HIS A 32 -1.92 3.19 -6.70
N ALA A 33 -2.75 3.96 -6.00
CA ALA A 33 -3.06 3.79 -4.59
C ALA A 33 -4.50 3.33 -4.38
N ARG A 34 -4.78 2.83 -3.19
CA ARG A 34 -6.12 2.39 -2.78
C ARG A 34 -6.70 1.27 -3.67
N GLN A 35 -5.83 0.44 -4.22
CA GLN A 35 -6.20 -0.68 -5.07
C GLN A 35 -5.66 -1.96 -4.46
N SER A 36 -6.54 -2.76 -3.85
CA SER A 36 -6.19 -4.10 -3.38
C SER A 36 -6.02 -5.05 -4.57
N ALA A 37 -4.99 -5.89 -4.53
CA ALA A 37 -4.85 -6.93 -5.53
C ALA A 37 -6.01 -7.95 -5.48
N ALA A 38 -6.70 -8.08 -4.36
CA ALA A 38 -7.86 -8.96 -4.22
C ALA A 38 -9.00 -8.63 -5.20
N VAL A 39 -9.17 -7.33 -5.58
CA VAL A 39 -10.21 -6.96 -6.56
C VAL A 39 -9.94 -7.52 -7.96
N LEU A 40 -8.69 -7.89 -8.25
CA LEU A 40 -8.30 -8.48 -9.52
C LEU A 40 -8.67 -9.98 -9.61
N ALA A 41 -9.17 -10.59 -8.55
CA ALA A 41 -9.51 -12.02 -8.50
C ALA A 41 -10.68 -12.39 -9.42
N LEU A 42 -11.62 -11.48 -9.61
CA LEU A 42 -12.80 -11.69 -10.45
C LEU A 42 -12.62 -11.09 -11.85
N PRO A 43 -13.40 -11.49 -12.84
CA PRO A 43 -13.50 -10.78 -14.11
C PRO A 43 -13.85 -9.31 -13.90
N TYR A 44 -13.37 -8.45 -14.78
CA TYR A 44 -13.68 -7.02 -14.70
C TYR A 44 -15.18 -6.79 -14.94
N GLN A 45 -15.81 -6.14 -13.99
CA GLN A 45 -17.14 -5.55 -14.13
C GLN A 45 -17.03 -4.13 -13.57
N ARG A 46 -17.58 -3.15 -14.27
CA ARG A 46 -17.54 -1.77 -13.81
C ARG A 46 -18.55 -1.59 -12.70
N PRO A 47 -18.14 -1.18 -11.49
CA PRO A 47 -19.07 -0.86 -10.42
C PRO A 47 -19.94 0.34 -10.81
N ASP A 48 -21.22 0.28 -10.52
CA ASP A 48 -22.15 1.41 -10.66
C ASP A 48 -22.28 2.12 -9.32
N LEU A 49 -21.36 3.06 -9.07
CA LEU A 49 -21.30 3.85 -7.84
C LEU A 49 -21.23 5.33 -8.18
N ASP A 50 -22.04 6.13 -7.49
CA ASP A 50 -21.98 7.58 -7.63
C ASP A 50 -20.82 8.18 -6.84
N LEU A 51 -19.80 8.61 -7.57
CA LEU A 51 -18.59 9.23 -7.01
C LEU A 51 -18.63 10.76 -7.06
N SER A 52 -19.76 11.37 -7.40
CA SER A 52 -19.88 12.82 -7.59
C SER A 52 -19.63 13.62 -6.32
N ALA A 53 -19.88 13.04 -5.14
CA ALA A 53 -19.63 13.66 -3.84
C ALA A 53 -18.14 13.72 -3.45
N LEU A 54 -17.23 13.04 -4.18
CA LEU A 54 -15.81 13.18 -3.96
C LEU A 54 -15.31 14.53 -4.42
N SER A 55 -14.99 15.42 -3.48
CA SER A 55 -14.57 16.80 -3.76
C SER A 55 -13.13 16.93 -4.28
N SER A 56 -12.25 15.99 -3.92
CA SER A 56 -10.84 16.02 -4.28
C SER A 56 -10.57 15.24 -5.57
N ARG A 57 -9.85 15.88 -6.54
CA ARG A 57 -9.37 15.17 -7.74
C ARG A 57 -8.49 13.97 -7.42
N PHE A 58 -7.78 14.01 -6.31
CA PHE A 58 -7.00 12.85 -5.85
C PHE A 58 -7.93 11.70 -5.45
N GLN A 59 -8.94 11.96 -4.61
CA GLN A 59 -9.90 10.95 -4.18
C GLN A 59 -10.65 10.35 -5.38
N GLN A 60 -11.16 11.18 -6.29
CA GLN A 60 -11.81 10.72 -7.52
C GLN A 60 -10.89 9.79 -8.32
N ARG A 61 -9.62 10.17 -8.49
CA ARG A 61 -8.65 9.37 -9.25
C ARG A 61 -8.37 8.03 -8.58
N VAL A 62 -8.19 7.96 -7.26
CA VAL A 62 -7.85 6.69 -6.60
C VAL A 62 -9.03 5.73 -6.57
N VAL A 63 -10.25 6.22 -6.29
CA VAL A 63 -11.45 5.38 -6.31
C VAL A 63 -11.78 4.93 -7.74
N MET A 64 -11.75 5.85 -8.71
CA MET A 64 -11.94 5.50 -10.11
C MET A 64 -10.84 4.55 -10.62
N GLY A 65 -9.60 4.73 -10.17
CA GLY A 65 -8.49 3.85 -10.51
C GLY A 65 -8.72 2.41 -10.03
N ASP A 66 -9.26 2.23 -8.83
CA ASP A 66 -9.66 0.92 -8.30
C ASP A 66 -10.80 0.32 -9.14
N HIS A 67 -11.85 1.08 -9.40
CA HIS A 67 -12.99 0.66 -10.22
C HIS A 67 -12.56 0.23 -11.63
N LEU A 68 -11.61 0.93 -12.23
CA LEU A 68 -11.07 0.63 -13.57
C LEU A 68 -9.92 -0.38 -13.53
N ARG A 69 -9.48 -0.80 -12.33
CA ARG A 69 -8.30 -1.67 -12.14
C ARG A 69 -7.06 -1.11 -12.84
N SER A 70 -6.86 0.21 -12.71
CA SER A 70 -5.89 0.95 -13.50
C SER A 70 -4.46 0.41 -13.37
N ALA A 71 -4.05 -0.07 -12.17
CA ALA A 71 -2.71 -0.61 -11.96
C ALA A 71 -2.38 -1.77 -12.92
N VAL A 72 -3.32 -2.72 -13.11
CA VAL A 72 -3.07 -3.89 -13.98
C VAL A 72 -3.13 -3.55 -15.47
N TRP A 73 -3.76 -2.44 -15.83
CA TRP A 73 -3.84 -2.01 -17.22
C TRP A 73 -2.76 -1.00 -17.62
N GLU A 74 -2.39 -0.09 -16.72
CA GLU A 74 -1.49 1.01 -17.02
C GLU A 74 -0.02 0.61 -16.82
N LEU A 75 0.34 0.03 -15.67
CA LEU A 75 1.73 -0.31 -15.36
C LEU A 75 2.38 -1.23 -16.41
N PRO A 76 1.71 -2.27 -16.95
CA PRO A 76 2.30 -3.10 -18.01
C PRO A 76 2.56 -2.35 -19.31
N ARG A 77 1.93 -1.20 -19.53
CA ARG A 77 2.11 -0.38 -20.75
C ARG A 77 3.24 0.62 -20.64
N LEU A 78 3.68 0.92 -19.39
CA LEU A 78 4.75 1.85 -19.14
C LEU A 78 6.12 1.17 -19.26
N ALA A 79 7.04 1.84 -19.96
CA ALA A 79 8.43 1.42 -20.01
C ALA A 79 9.14 1.97 -18.75
N VAL A 80 9.02 1.27 -17.63
CA VAL A 80 9.61 1.67 -16.36
C VAL A 80 10.76 0.75 -15.93
N ASP A 81 11.75 1.32 -15.25
CA ASP A 81 12.88 0.54 -14.73
C ASP A 81 12.45 -0.36 -13.59
N VAL A 82 11.51 0.12 -12.75
CA VAL A 82 11.00 -0.66 -11.63
C VAL A 82 9.54 -0.34 -11.34
N VAL A 83 8.78 -1.37 -11.00
CA VAL A 83 7.51 -1.24 -10.28
C VAL A 83 7.78 -1.58 -8.82
N LEU A 84 7.59 -0.60 -7.93
CA LEU A 84 7.60 -0.80 -6.49
C LEU A 84 6.18 -1.13 -6.02
N TRP A 85 6.03 -2.31 -5.46
CA TRP A 85 4.75 -2.79 -4.94
C TRP A 85 4.79 -2.91 -3.43
N ASP A 86 3.92 -2.20 -2.70
CA ASP A 86 3.68 -2.46 -1.29
C ASP A 86 2.24 -2.96 -1.08
N LEU A 87 2.06 -3.77 -0.05
CA LEU A 87 0.78 -4.40 0.26
C LEU A 87 0.02 -3.69 1.38
N VAL A 88 0.39 -2.46 1.72
CA VAL A 88 -0.23 -1.74 2.84
C VAL A 88 -1.70 -1.45 2.58
N ASP A 89 -2.09 -1.24 1.32
CA ASP A 89 -3.50 -0.98 0.97
C ASP A 89 -4.38 -2.25 1.07
N GLU A 90 -3.80 -3.46 1.11
CA GLU A 90 -4.56 -4.70 1.38
C GLU A 90 -5.28 -4.66 2.74
N ARG A 91 -4.72 -3.93 3.74
CA ARG A 91 -5.32 -3.76 5.07
C ARG A 91 -6.73 -3.16 5.04
N LEU A 92 -7.11 -2.53 3.95
CA LEU A 92 -8.42 -1.92 3.78
C LEU A 92 -9.52 -2.97 3.61
N GLY A 93 -9.14 -4.19 3.19
CA GLY A 93 -10.09 -5.20 2.77
C GLY A 93 -10.78 -4.82 1.46
N VAL A 94 -11.76 -5.59 1.08
CA VAL A 94 -12.59 -5.35 -0.11
C VAL A 94 -14.06 -5.44 0.24
N VAL A 95 -14.88 -4.85 -0.60
CA VAL A 95 -16.33 -4.92 -0.52
C VAL A 95 -16.85 -5.65 -1.74
N ARG A 96 -17.75 -6.62 -1.54
CA ARG A 96 -18.51 -7.27 -2.59
C ARG A 96 -19.86 -6.59 -2.72
N LEU A 97 -20.08 -5.93 -3.84
CA LEU A 97 -21.36 -5.29 -4.16
C LEU A 97 -22.43 -6.33 -4.52
N ALA A 98 -23.70 -5.90 -4.55
CA ALA A 98 -24.83 -6.77 -4.85
C ALA A 98 -24.75 -7.47 -6.22
N GLY A 99 -24.10 -6.84 -7.20
CA GLY A 99 -23.83 -7.40 -8.52
C GLY A 99 -22.66 -8.39 -8.56
N GLY A 100 -21.96 -8.58 -7.44
CA GLY A 100 -20.80 -9.46 -7.31
C GLY A 100 -19.46 -8.78 -7.58
N GLU A 101 -19.44 -7.50 -7.96
CA GLU A 101 -18.21 -6.74 -8.18
C GLU A 101 -17.44 -6.57 -6.88
N LEU A 102 -16.10 -6.64 -6.98
CA LEU A 102 -15.21 -6.34 -5.86
C LEU A 102 -14.61 -4.94 -6.05
N VAL A 103 -14.65 -4.15 -4.97
CA VAL A 103 -13.99 -2.85 -4.88
C VAL A 103 -13.16 -2.78 -3.59
N THR A 104 -12.05 -2.05 -3.62
CA THR A 104 -11.25 -1.82 -2.41
C THR A 104 -12.03 -0.94 -1.44
N ARG A 105 -12.12 -1.37 -0.17
CA ARG A 105 -12.79 -0.63 0.90
C ARG A 105 -11.95 0.58 1.33
N SER A 106 -11.68 1.49 0.38
CA SER A 106 -10.87 2.67 0.67
C SER A 106 -11.61 3.64 1.60
N VAL A 107 -10.86 4.43 2.36
CA VAL A 107 -11.46 5.45 3.26
C VAL A 107 -12.24 6.49 2.46
N GLU A 108 -11.81 6.76 1.24
CA GLU A 108 -12.47 7.67 0.31
C GLU A 108 -13.82 7.11 -0.12
N LEU A 109 -13.91 5.82 -0.40
CA LEU A 109 -15.16 5.16 -0.80
C LEU A 109 -16.13 5.05 0.39
N VAL A 110 -15.65 4.58 1.54
CA VAL A 110 -16.49 4.44 2.75
C VAL A 110 -17.04 5.78 3.22
N GLY A 111 -16.29 6.86 3.02
CA GLY A 111 -16.71 8.21 3.36
C GLY A 111 -17.85 8.80 2.50
N LEU A 112 -18.28 8.09 1.43
CA LEU A 112 -19.37 8.54 0.56
C LEU A 112 -20.76 8.20 1.09
N ASP A 113 -20.88 7.32 2.08
CA ASP A 113 -22.18 6.88 2.64
C ASP A 113 -23.19 6.42 1.55
N LEU A 114 -22.70 5.58 0.63
CA LEU A 114 -23.49 5.09 -0.49
C LEU A 114 -24.42 3.94 -0.05
N PRO A 115 -25.71 3.94 -0.49
CA PRO A 115 -26.63 2.83 -0.19
C PRO A 115 -26.10 1.45 -0.62
N GLU A 116 -25.39 1.39 -1.74
CA GLU A 116 -24.79 0.18 -2.29
C GLU A 116 -23.73 -0.42 -1.34
N LEU A 117 -23.07 0.42 -0.53
CA LEU A 117 -22.08 -0.03 0.47
C LEU A 117 -22.73 -0.49 1.76
N THR A 118 -23.92 0.03 2.10
CA THR A 118 -24.65 -0.34 3.33
C THR A 118 -25.09 -1.80 3.31
N SER A 119 -25.47 -2.31 2.12
CA SER A 119 -25.90 -3.70 1.92
C SER A 119 -24.79 -4.61 1.42
N ALA A 120 -23.58 -4.10 1.21
CA ALA A 120 -22.49 -4.85 0.64
C ALA A 120 -21.79 -5.75 1.67
N GLU A 121 -21.28 -6.87 1.20
CA GLU A 121 -20.49 -7.79 2.01
C GLU A 121 -19.06 -7.25 2.18
N VAL A 122 -18.62 -7.08 3.42
CA VAL A 122 -17.24 -6.69 3.73
C VAL A 122 -16.38 -7.95 3.90
N ILE A 123 -15.35 -8.06 3.08
CA ILE A 123 -14.34 -9.12 3.17
C ILE A 123 -13.08 -8.51 3.79
N GLU A 124 -12.91 -8.78 5.07
CA GLU A 124 -11.84 -8.15 5.88
C GLU A 124 -10.46 -8.72 5.54
N PHE A 125 -9.46 -7.84 5.56
CA PHE A 125 -8.05 -8.22 5.45
C PHE A 125 -7.68 -9.25 6.53
N GLY A 126 -6.92 -10.24 6.12
CA GLY A 126 -6.44 -11.27 7.05
C GLY A 126 -7.33 -12.50 7.13
N THR A 127 -8.57 -12.46 6.63
CA THR A 127 -9.43 -13.63 6.49
C THR A 127 -8.90 -14.57 5.39
N ASP A 128 -9.34 -15.82 5.42
CA ASP A 128 -8.95 -16.77 4.37
C ASP A 128 -9.56 -16.41 3.03
N GLU A 129 -10.81 -15.92 3.03
CA GLU A 129 -11.46 -15.46 1.82
C GLU A 129 -10.70 -14.30 1.16
N HIS A 130 -10.33 -13.26 1.94
CA HIS A 130 -9.54 -12.15 1.41
C HIS A 130 -8.20 -12.64 0.86
N PHE A 131 -7.54 -13.57 1.56
CA PHE A 131 -6.27 -14.10 1.13
C PHE A 131 -6.38 -14.92 -0.17
N ASP A 132 -7.45 -15.71 -0.33
CA ASP A 132 -7.68 -16.49 -1.55
C ASP A 132 -7.95 -15.58 -2.75
N LEU A 133 -8.76 -14.52 -2.58
CA LEU A 133 -8.94 -13.49 -3.58
C LEU A 133 -7.61 -12.79 -3.92
N PHE A 134 -6.85 -12.39 -2.89
CA PHE A 134 -5.53 -11.78 -3.08
C PHE A 134 -4.59 -12.67 -3.89
N ARG A 135 -4.53 -13.97 -3.58
CA ARG A 135 -3.65 -14.91 -4.32
C ARG A 135 -3.93 -14.91 -5.82
N VAL A 136 -5.21 -14.97 -6.18
CA VAL A 136 -5.62 -14.95 -7.59
C VAL A 136 -5.27 -13.62 -8.23
N GLY A 137 -5.64 -12.51 -7.60
CA GLY A 137 -5.42 -11.18 -8.14
C GLY A 137 -3.94 -10.80 -8.23
N ALA A 138 -3.15 -11.11 -7.20
CA ALA A 138 -1.70 -10.91 -7.20
C ALA A 138 -1.01 -11.70 -8.32
N SER A 139 -1.42 -12.95 -8.54
CA SER A 139 -0.90 -13.76 -9.64
C SER A 139 -1.21 -13.15 -11.00
N ARG A 140 -2.43 -12.63 -11.20
CA ARG A 140 -2.82 -11.93 -12.42
C ARG A 140 -1.98 -10.67 -12.66
N PHE A 141 -1.78 -9.87 -11.61
CA PHE A 141 -0.96 -8.65 -11.68
C PHE A 141 0.49 -8.96 -12.08
N VAL A 142 1.13 -9.90 -11.37
CA VAL A 142 2.52 -10.30 -11.66
C VAL A 142 2.64 -10.86 -13.09
N THR A 143 1.68 -11.68 -13.50
CA THR A 143 1.65 -12.26 -14.85
C THR A 143 1.53 -11.15 -15.92
N ALA A 144 0.62 -10.19 -15.73
CA ALA A 144 0.45 -9.07 -16.67
C ALA A 144 1.73 -8.24 -16.82
N LEU A 145 2.42 -7.94 -15.72
CA LEU A 145 3.69 -7.22 -15.76
C LEU A 145 4.78 -8.00 -16.50
N ARG A 146 4.94 -9.30 -16.20
CA ARG A 146 5.94 -10.15 -16.85
C ARG A 146 5.68 -10.32 -18.35
N GLN A 147 4.43 -10.54 -18.72
CA GLN A 147 4.03 -10.70 -20.14
C GLN A 147 4.23 -9.42 -20.95
N SER A 148 4.17 -8.26 -20.34
CA SER A 148 4.36 -6.99 -21.04
C SER A 148 5.78 -6.81 -21.60
N GLY A 149 6.77 -7.37 -20.93
CA GLY A 149 8.20 -7.17 -21.25
C GLY A 149 8.69 -5.73 -21.13
N ARG A 150 7.84 -4.80 -20.64
CA ARG A 150 8.16 -3.36 -20.57
C ARG A 150 8.64 -2.91 -19.20
N VAL A 151 8.27 -3.63 -18.15
CA VAL A 151 8.72 -3.39 -16.78
C VAL A 151 10.00 -4.19 -16.56
N LYS A 152 11.11 -3.49 -16.36
CA LYS A 152 12.40 -4.18 -16.18
C LYS A 152 12.45 -4.99 -14.89
N ARG A 153 11.83 -4.46 -13.81
CA ARG A 153 11.80 -5.14 -12.51
C ARG A 153 10.49 -4.89 -11.78
N LEU A 154 10.00 -5.93 -11.11
CA LEU A 154 8.96 -5.84 -10.09
C LEU A 154 9.61 -6.12 -8.74
N VAL A 155 9.43 -5.21 -7.79
CA VAL A 155 10.02 -5.29 -6.46
C VAL A 155 8.93 -5.13 -5.40
N LEU A 156 8.80 -6.12 -4.52
CA LEU A 156 7.91 -6.06 -3.36
C LEU A 156 8.61 -5.29 -2.23
N LEU A 157 7.89 -4.36 -1.60
CA LEU A 157 8.33 -3.70 -0.38
C LEU A 157 7.71 -4.41 0.84
N ASP A 158 8.54 -5.12 1.58
CA ASP A 158 8.20 -5.69 2.89
C ASP A 158 8.68 -4.74 3.99
N CYS A 159 7.82 -3.80 4.38
CA CYS A 159 8.04 -2.87 5.48
C CYS A 159 6.94 -3.07 6.54
N PRO A 160 7.27 -3.56 7.75
CA PRO A 160 6.27 -3.90 8.75
C PRO A 160 5.60 -2.66 9.35
N PHE A 161 4.34 -2.79 9.72
CA PHE A 161 3.64 -1.85 10.58
C PHE A 161 4.35 -1.74 11.93
N THR A 162 4.32 -0.56 12.55
CA THR A 162 5.03 -0.36 13.81
C THR A 162 4.31 0.64 14.72
N ALA A 163 4.51 0.50 16.02
CA ALA A 163 4.19 1.53 17.03
C ALA A 163 5.46 2.20 17.57
N ARG A 164 6.62 1.89 16.99
CA ARG A 164 7.89 2.37 17.50
C ARG A 164 8.10 3.83 17.09
N VAL A 165 8.25 4.69 18.07
CA VAL A 165 8.62 6.10 17.91
C VAL A 165 9.97 6.38 18.56
N GLY A 166 10.63 7.47 18.16
CA GLY A 166 11.84 7.96 18.81
C GLY A 166 11.63 8.25 20.30
N ARG A 167 12.72 8.20 21.09
CA ARG A 167 12.64 8.42 22.56
C ARG A 167 12.12 9.82 22.92
N ALA A 168 12.55 10.83 22.15
CA ALA A 168 12.09 12.21 22.33
C ALA A 168 10.61 12.35 21.99
N ASP A 169 10.18 11.75 20.86
CA ASP A 169 8.79 11.77 20.40
C ASP A 169 7.86 11.05 21.36
N ARG A 170 8.29 9.92 21.93
CA ARG A 170 7.51 9.21 22.95
C ARG A 170 7.23 10.07 24.18
N ARG A 171 8.22 10.86 24.63
CA ARG A 171 8.04 11.78 25.75
C ARG A 171 7.09 12.92 25.42
N ARG A 172 7.17 13.43 24.18
CA ARG A 172 6.29 14.50 23.70
C ARG A 172 4.85 14.00 23.61
N LEU A 173 4.59 12.87 22.94
CA LEU A 173 3.27 12.26 22.81
C LEU A 173 2.61 12.03 24.17
N ARG A 174 3.37 11.54 25.16
CA ARG A 174 2.85 11.39 26.52
C ARG A 174 2.39 12.70 27.15
N ARG A 175 3.15 13.79 26.97
CA ARG A 175 2.77 15.11 27.48
C ARG A 175 1.53 15.67 26.80
N GLU A 176 1.44 15.48 25.48
CA GLU A 176 0.26 15.90 24.68
C GLU A 176 -0.99 15.14 25.15
N ASP A 177 -0.91 13.83 25.32
CA ASP A 177 -2.02 12.99 25.78
C ASP A 177 -2.42 13.34 27.26
N GLU A 178 -1.45 13.66 28.12
CA GLU A 178 -1.70 14.12 29.49
C GLU A 178 -2.41 15.49 29.51
N ALA A 179 -2.04 16.40 28.59
CA ALA A 179 -2.66 17.72 28.45
C ALA A 179 -4.10 17.66 27.90
N ASP A 180 -4.38 16.74 26.99
CA ASP A 180 -5.69 16.54 26.37
C ASP A 180 -6.65 15.72 27.25
N GLY A 181 -6.21 15.26 28.43
CA GLY A 181 -6.98 14.40 29.32
C GLY A 181 -7.27 13.01 28.72
N THR A 182 -6.68 12.71 27.58
CA THR A 182 -6.71 11.38 26.96
C THR A 182 -5.55 10.56 27.50
N ALA A 183 -5.84 9.43 28.14
CA ALA A 183 -4.79 8.60 28.72
C ALA A 183 -3.85 8.08 27.61
N SER A 184 -2.62 8.57 27.57
CA SER A 184 -1.53 8.19 26.67
C SER A 184 -1.33 6.68 26.45
N PRO A 185 -1.56 5.80 27.44
CA PRO A 185 -1.50 4.36 27.24
C PRO A 185 -2.42 3.87 26.13
N THR A 186 -3.54 4.57 25.86
CA THR A 186 -4.56 4.12 24.93
C THR A 186 -4.14 4.28 23.47
N ARG A 187 -3.56 5.42 23.07
CA ARG A 187 -3.13 5.64 21.67
C ARG A 187 -1.95 4.73 21.29
N MET A 188 -0.92 4.69 22.15
CA MET A 188 0.25 3.84 21.86
C MET A 188 -0.06 2.35 21.99
N ALA A 189 -0.94 1.96 22.91
CA ALA A 189 -1.42 0.59 23.01
C ALA A 189 -2.22 0.17 21.77
N TRP A 190 -3.12 1.03 21.29
CA TRP A 190 -3.85 0.79 20.05
C TRP A 190 -2.91 0.63 18.84
N LEU A 191 -1.91 1.54 18.70
CA LEU A 191 -0.93 1.43 17.62
C LEU A 191 -0.14 0.13 17.69
N ALA A 192 0.23 -0.32 18.91
CA ALA A 192 0.98 -1.55 19.11
C ALA A 192 0.15 -2.78 18.77
N ASP A 193 -1.09 -2.84 19.24
CA ASP A 193 -2.04 -3.91 18.97
C ASP A 193 -2.35 -4.00 17.46
N TYR A 194 -2.67 -2.86 16.84
CA TYR A 194 -2.90 -2.77 15.41
C TYR A 194 -1.70 -3.27 14.59
N ALA A 195 -0.49 -2.80 14.93
CA ALA A 195 0.71 -3.21 14.24
C ALA A 195 0.99 -4.72 14.41
N GLN A 196 0.78 -5.26 15.60
CA GLN A 196 0.98 -6.68 15.89
C GLN A 196 -0.01 -7.56 15.10
N THR A 197 -1.30 -7.25 15.18
CA THR A 197 -2.37 -7.98 14.51
C THR A 197 -2.21 -7.92 13.00
N THR A 198 -2.02 -6.70 12.45
CA THR A 198 -1.85 -6.50 11.02
C THR A 198 -0.60 -7.20 10.48
N ASN A 199 0.54 -7.11 11.17
CA ASN A 199 1.76 -7.81 10.75
C ASN A 199 1.61 -9.33 10.79
N THR A 200 0.78 -9.88 11.68
CA THR A 200 0.53 -11.32 11.74
C THR A 200 -0.19 -11.80 10.49
N ALA A 201 -1.21 -11.09 10.03
CA ALA A 201 -1.88 -11.37 8.78
C ALA A 201 -0.96 -11.05 7.56
N TYR A 202 -0.31 -9.89 7.58
CA TYR A 202 0.51 -9.36 6.48
C TYR A 202 1.62 -10.33 6.03
N ARG A 203 2.23 -11.05 6.97
CA ARG A 203 3.32 -12.00 6.66
C ARG A 203 2.93 -13.11 5.69
N ARG A 204 1.68 -13.56 5.66
CA ARG A 204 1.28 -14.60 4.69
C ARG A 204 1.16 -14.05 3.28
N TYR A 205 0.75 -12.79 3.12
CA TYR A 205 0.66 -12.09 1.84
C TYR A 205 2.05 -11.83 1.26
N VAL A 206 2.96 -11.29 2.08
CA VAL A 206 4.37 -11.08 1.69
C VAL A 206 5.03 -12.39 1.29
N ARG A 207 4.87 -13.45 2.09
CA ARG A 207 5.43 -14.77 1.74
C ARG A 207 4.89 -15.30 0.43
N PHE A 208 3.60 -15.18 0.18
CA PHE A 208 3.01 -15.64 -1.07
C PHE A 208 3.61 -14.91 -2.28
N VAL A 209 3.70 -13.58 -2.23
CA VAL A 209 4.26 -12.79 -3.34
C VAL A 209 5.75 -13.10 -3.54
N ARG A 210 6.52 -13.18 -2.47
CA ARG A 210 7.95 -13.48 -2.53
C ARG A 210 8.22 -14.92 -2.98
N ASP A 211 7.63 -15.90 -2.31
CA ASP A 211 8.02 -17.30 -2.44
C ASP A 211 7.26 -18.01 -3.56
N ALA A 212 5.94 -17.80 -3.67
CA ALA A 212 5.13 -18.46 -4.68
C ALA A 212 5.16 -17.73 -6.04
N LEU A 213 5.23 -16.39 -6.03
CA LEU A 213 5.29 -15.62 -7.28
C LEU A 213 6.73 -15.25 -7.68
N GLY A 214 7.74 -15.53 -6.84
CA GLY A 214 9.14 -15.28 -7.14
C GLY A 214 9.43 -13.79 -7.38
N VAL A 215 8.83 -12.90 -6.56
CA VAL A 215 9.04 -11.45 -6.68
C VAL A 215 10.18 -11.02 -5.76
N SER A 216 11.18 -10.35 -6.32
CA SER A 216 12.26 -9.72 -5.56
C SER A 216 11.71 -8.84 -4.44
N THR A 217 12.29 -8.92 -3.24
CA THR A 217 11.74 -8.28 -2.06
C THR A 217 12.74 -7.40 -1.34
N ILE A 218 12.36 -6.14 -1.09
CA ILE A 218 13.07 -5.24 -0.18
C ILE A 218 12.51 -5.47 1.22
N HIS A 219 13.25 -6.17 2.07
CA HIS A 219 12.88 -6.32 3.47
C HIS A 219 13.50 -5.22 4.32
N VAL A 220 12.65 -4.46 5.03
CA VAL A 220 13.08 -3.47 6.02
C VAL A 220 12.98 -4.07 7.42
N PRO A 221 14.12 -4.38 8.08
CA PRO A 221 14.10 -4.98 9.40
C PRO A 221 13.36 -4.11 10.42
N SER A 222 12.53 -4.70 11.28
CA SER A 222 11.69 -3.99 12.27
C SER A 222 12.49 -3.01 13.15
N ARG A 223 13.76 -3.33 13.45
CA ARG A 223 14.65 -2.42 14.22
C ARG A 223 14.97 -1.10 13.50
N LYS A 224 14.79 -1.05 12.18
CA LYS A 224 15.00 0.16 11.36
C LYS A 224 13.71 0.91 11.06
N VAL A 225 12.56 0.36 11.45
CA VAL A 225 11.26 0.96 11.22
C VAL A 225 10.83 1.77 12.43
N ALA A 226 10.51 3.04 12.22
CA ALA A 226 9.98 3.93 13.25
C ALA A 226 8.93 4.86 12.64
N LEU A 227 7.97 5.27 13.44
CA LEU A 227 6.94 6.25 13.08
C LEU A 227 7.47 7.67 13.17
N ASP A 228 6.89 8.53 12.35
CA ASP A 228 6.99 9.98 12.47
C ASP A 228 5.70 10.53 13.10
N PRO A 229 5.71 10.96 14.37
CA PRO A 229 4.53 11.56 15.00
C PRO A 229 4.10 12.89 14.37
N GLN A 230 4.98 13.52 13.58
CA GLN A 230 4.72 14.76 12.85
C GLN A 230 4.50 14.53 11.36
N HIS A 231 4.20 13.28 10.99
CA HIS A 231 3.93 12.97 9.59
C HIS A 231 2.79 13.82 9.04
N ARG A 232 2.93 14.32 7.81
CA ARG A 232 1.95 15.22 7.16
C ARG A 232 0.51 14.67 7.12
N TRP A 233 0.37 13.34 7.19
CA TRP A 233 -0.91 12.64 7.21
C TRP A 233 -1.32 12.17 8.63
N GLY A 234 -0.66 12.68 9.67
CA GLY A 234 -0.91 12.28 11.04
C GLY A 234 -0.20 10.99 11.45
N LEU A 235 -0.40 10.61 12.72
CA LEU A 235 0.21 9.43 13.31
C LEU A 235 -0.56 8.17 12.92
N ALA A 236 0.11 7.25 12.22
CA ALA A 236 -0.43 5.95 11.84
C ALA A 236 0.67 4.88 11.83
N PRO A 237 0.34 3.58 11.98
CA PRO A 237 1.34 2.51 12.09
C PRO A 237 2.19 2.28 10.83
N TYR A 238 1.94 3.01 9.78
CA TYR A 238 2.62 2.99 8.46
C TYR A 238 3.07 4.39 7.99
N HIS A 239 2.98 5.43 8.83
CA HIS A 239 3.55 6.74 8.56
C HIS A 239 4.94 6.84 9.19
N TYR A 240 5.95 6.58 8.38
CA TYR A 240 7.29 6.33 8.88
C TYR A 240 8.15 7.58 9.00
N ALA A 241 9.12 7.51 9.91
CA ALA A 241 10.15 8.51 10.04
C ALA A 241 11.12 8.50 8.85
N PRO A 242 11.78 9.63 8.55
CA PRO A 242 12.71 9.77 7.42
C PRO A 242 13.79 8.68 7.32
N GLY A 243 14.24 8.17 8.46
CA GLY A 243 15.23 7.07 8.52
C GLY A 243 14.72 5.76 7.89
N THR A 244 13.43 5.47 8.04
CA THR A 244 12.78 4.30 7.43
C THR A 244 12.68 4.47 5.92
N TYR A 245 12.22 5.62 5.43
CA TYR A 245 12.14 5.90 3.99
C TYR A 245 13.51 5.83 3.30
N ARG A 246 14.55 6.38 3.94
CA ARG A 246 15.93 6.22 3.43
C ARG A 246 16.40 4.76 3.40
N ALA A 247 15.91 3.90 4.32
CA ALA A 247 16.22 2.48 4.29
C ALA A 247 15.51 1.79 3.11
N ILE A 248 14.25 2.15 2.82
CA ILE A 248 13.50 1.67 1.65
C ILE A 248 14.24 2.04 0.36
N VAL A 249 14.61 3.31 0.19
CA VAL A 249 15.31 3.82 -1.00
C VAL A 249 16.65 3.11 -1.20
N ARG A 250 17.43 2.91 -0.13
CA ARG A 250 18.67 2.11 -0.25
C ARG A 250 18.42 0.67 -0.70
N GLY A 251 17.32 0.07 -0.23
CA GLY A 251 16.89 -1.26 -0.70
C GLY A 251 16.54 -1.25 -2.18
N LEU A 252 15.76 -0.26 -2.62
CA LEU A 252 15.36 -0.12 -4.02
C LEU A 252 16.56 0.09 -4.94
N THR A 253 17.49 0.96 -4.56
CA THR A 253 18.70 1.22 -5.35
C THR A 253 19.56 -0.05 -5.50
N ARG A 254 19.67 -0.88 -4.45
CA ARG A 254 20.40 -2.16 -4.55
C ARG A 254 19.67 -3.15 -5.46
N ALA A 255 18.36 -3.31 -5.27
CA ALA A 255 17.56 -4.23 -6.07
C ALA A 255 17.64 -3.94 -7.58
N ILE A 256 17.88 -2.68 -7.96
CA ILE A 256 18.04 -2.31 -9.37
C ILE A 256 19.49 -2.46 -9.85
N ALA A 257 20.46 -2.30 -8.96
CA ALA A 257 21.88 -2.43 -9.33
C ALA A 257 22.32 -3.88 -9.49
N ASP A 258 21.61 -4.82 -8.87
CA ASP A 258 21.93 -6.25 -8.94
C ASP A 258 21.28 -6.88 -10.19
N PRO A 259 22.07 -7.37 -11.16
CA PRO A 259 21.54 -7.96 -12.39
C PRO A 259 20.85 -9.32 -12.16
N GLU A 260 21.08 -10.00 -11.03
CA GLU A 260 20.62 -11.36 -10.75
C GLU A 260 19.48 -11.45 -9.73
N SER A 261 18.97 -10.33 -9.21
CA SER A 261 17.90 -10.31 -8.19
C SER A 261 16.49 -10.18 -8.80
#